data_45b8112b53fa56f4521480955f064e06
#
_entry.id   45b8112b53fa56f4521480955f064e06
#
_cell.length_a   1.000
_cell.length_b   1.000
_cell.length_c   1.000
_cell.angle_alpha   90.00
_cell.angle_beta   90.00
_cell.angle_gamma   90.00
#
_symmetry.space_group_name_H-M   'P 1'
#
loop_
_entity.id
_entity.type
_entity.pdbx_description
1 polymer ?
#
loop_
_entity_poly.entity_id
_entity_poly.type
_entity_poly.pdbx_seq_one_letter_code
_entity_poly.pdbx_strand_id
1 'polypeptide(L)'
;MDVLSEVLKALTLDSAVFFNGEFSSPWCAREPDACTMASYIPTRPKNVIIFHLITHGQGYVRIEEDGRTLPFEGGDIIIFPQGHAHFLGNGPPVPPIDSSAEVRKVLAEGRMISQFGGGGELTKVICGYLTYNLELGHIFLAGLPPIIKVHIRDSSSGQWLESTFQYSVDHAELSGPGSSAVIAKLSEVLFVETFRLYISKLPPTQAGWLSGVRDPDVGKALALLHKQPSHPWTIASLANEVGLSRSVLAERFRHYLSDTPIGYLTRWRLQLATRTLTSTSKSVAEVAGEVGYESEPSFNRAFKREFGIPPAQFRSQTRRSKKATHQKAEASQQQNK
;
A
#
# COMPACT_ATOMS: atom_id res chain seq x y z
N MET A 1 5.12 -20.09 -7.04
CA MET A 1 4.66 -18.99 -6.19
C MET A 1 5.25 -17.72 -6.82
N ASP A 2 4.43 -16.74 -7.12
CA ASP A 2 4.90 -15.53 -7.81
C ASP A 2 5.38 -14.45 -6.80
N VAL A 3 6.28 -13.59 -7.26
CA VAL A 3 6.94 -12.56 -6.43
C VAL A 3 5.94 -11.58 -5.83
N LEU A 4 4.92 -11.19 -6.61
CA LEU A 4 3.90 -10.25 -6.15
C LEU A 4 3.17 -10.82 -4.93
N SER A 5 2.76 -12.10 -5.00
CA SER A 5 2.13 -12.80 -3.87
C SER A 5 3.03 -12.83 -2.63
N GLU A 6 4.34 -13.05 -2.79
CA GLU A 6 5.28 -13.05 -1.65
C GLU A 6 5.42 -11.66 -1.02
N VAL A 7 5.52 -10.62 -1.84
CA VAL A 7 5.60 -9.24 -1.36
C VAL A 7 4.31 -8.82 -0.67
N LEU A 8 3.15 -9.09 -1.29
CA LEU A 8 1.85 -8.73 -0.72
C LEU A 8 1.54 -9.50 0.58
N LYS A 9 1.94 -10.78 0.69
CA LYS A 9 1.85 -11.53 1.96
C LYS A 9 2.78 -10.99 3.04
N ALA A 10 3.93 -10.45 2.65
CA ALA A 10 4.88 -9.86 3.58
C ALA A 10 4.45 -8.45 4.04
N LEU A 11 3.64 -7.75 3.23
CA LEU A 11 2.99 -6.50 3.65
C LEU A 11 1.87 -6.83 4.65
N THR A 12 2.04 -6.39 5.89
CA THR A 12 0.93 -6.37 6.83
C THR A 12 0.11 -5.13 6.52
N LEU A 13 -1.01 -5.33 5.85
CA LEU A 13 -1.97 -4.29 5.55
C LEU A 13 -3.01 -4.22 6.67
N ASP A 14 -3.36 -3.01 7.05
CA ASP A 14 -4.53 -2.73 7.89
C ASP A 14 -5.33 -1.65 7.18
N SER A 15 -6.62 -1.85 7.04
CA SER A 15 -7.45 -1.03 6.16
C SER A 15 -8.75 -0.61 6.82
N ALA A 16 -9.27 0.53 6.40
CA ALA A 16 -10.61 0.96 6.71
C ALA A 16 -11.23 1.75 5.55
N VAL A 17 -12.52 1.60 5.36
CA VAL A 17 -13.35 2.54 4.61
C VAL A 17 -13.76 3.65 5.56
N PHE A 18 -13.55 4.89 5.16
CA PHE A 18 -13.91 6.03 5.98
C PHE A 18 -15.06 6.86 5.38
N PHE A 19 -15.39 6.64 4.11
CA PHE A 19 -16.35 7.48 3.45
C PHE A 19 -17.10 6.74 2.33
N ASN A 20 -18.42 6.84 2.31
CA ASN A 20 -19.29 6.45 1.20
C ASN A 20 -20.04 7.71 0.76
N GLY A 21 -19.55 8.35 -0.30
CA GLY A 21 -20.03 9.67 -0.72
C GLY A 21 -20.95 9.62 -1.91
N GLU A 22 -22.01 10.45 -1.85
CA GLU A 22 -22.88 10.76 -2.97
C GLU A 22 -22.69 12.24 -3.33
N PHE A 23 -22.14 12.48 -4.52
CA PHE A 23 -21.84 13.81 -5.01
C PHE A 23 -22.72 14.14 -6.21
N SER A 24 -23.34 15.32 -6.24
CA SER A 24 -24.10 15.81 -7.40
C SER A 24 -23.38 16.98 -8.06
N SER A 25 -23.21 16.91 -9.40
CA SER A 25 -22.50 17.93 -10.18
C SER A 25 -23.19 19.31 -10.06
N PRO A 26 -22.44 20.47 -10.05
CA PRO A 26 -21.00 20.55 -9.95
C PRO A 26 -20.49 20.32 -8.52
N TRP A 27 -19.35 19.66 -8.38
CA TRP A 27 -18.69 19.46 -7.10
C TRP A 27 -17.17 19.35 -7.26
N CYS A 28 -16.44 19.71 -6.21
CA CYS A 28 -15.01 19.49 -6.09
C CYS A 28 -14.66 19.25 -4.61
N ALA A 29 -14.03 18.14 -4.30
CA ALA A 29 -13.50 17.81 -2.97
C ALA A 29 -11.98 17.79 -3.02
N ARG A 30 -11.33 18.36 -2.00
CA ARG A 30 -9.90 18.29 -1.78
C ARG A 30 -9.61 17.26 -0.68
N GLU A 31 -8.92 16.20 -1.05
CA GLU A 31 -8.49 15.16 -0.13
C GLU A 31 -7.11 15.47 0.45
N PRO A 32 -6.91 15.35 1.76
CA PRO A 32 -5.63 15.62 2.41
C PRO A 32 -4.58 14.56 2.05
N ASP A 33 -3.30 14.92 2.24
CA ASP A 33 -2.19 13.99 2.08
C ASP A 33 -2.15 12.92 3.19
N ALA A 34 -1.31 11.88 2.95
CA ALA A 34 -1.12 10.76 3.87
C ALA A 34 -0.69 11.19 5.29
N CYS A 35 0.11 12.26 5.43
CA CYS A 35 0.58 12.74 6.72
C CYS A 35 -0.57 13.35 7.53
N THR A 36 -1.39 14.15 6.87
CA THR A 36 -2.61 14.74 7.45
C THR A 36 -3.62 13.65 7.79
N MET A 37 -3.87 12.70 6.87
CA MET A 37 -4.74 11.54 7.11
C MET A 37 -4.28 10.71 8.30
N ALA A 38 -2.99 10.41 8.40
CA ALA A 38 -2.42 9.65 9.51
C ALA A 38 -2.69 10.31 10.88
N SER A 39 -2.80 11.63 10.94
CA SER A 39 -3.11 12.36 12.17
C SER A 39 -4.53 12.13 12.68
N TYR A 40 -5.45 11.76 11.79
CA TYR A 40 -6.86 11.48 12.12
C TYR A 40 -7.09 10.02 12.53
N ILE A 41 -6.19 9.12 12.13
CA ILE A 41 -6.28 7.69 12.47
C ILE A 41 -5.76 7.48 13.89
N PRO A 42 -6.51 6.79 14.79
CA PRO A 42 -6.11 6.62 16.20
C PRO A 42 -4.73 6.00 16.40
N THR A 43 -4.35 5.05 15.53
CA THR A 43 -3.05 4.36 15.58
C THR A 43 -1.90 5.22 15.05
N ARG A 44 -2.18 6.38 14.44
CA ARG A 44 -1.22 7.29 13.81
C ARG A 44 -0.17 6.55 12.97
N PRO A 45 -0.60 5.85 11.92
CA PRO A 45 0.29 5.08 11.07
C PRO A 45 1.29 6.01 10.38
N LYS A 46 2.50 5.50 10.11
CA LYS A 46 3.51 6.29 9.39
C LYS A 46 3.26 6.32 7.88
N ASN A 47 2.54 5.34 7.37
CA ASN A 47 2.31 5.18 5.94
C ASN A 47 0.85 4.90 5.68
N VAL A 48 0.28 5.69 4.80
CA VAL A 48 -1.12 5.61 4.40
C VAL A 48 -1.19 5.60 2.88
N ILE A 49 -1.85 4.60 2.34
CA ILE A 49 -2.28 4.54 0.94
C ILE A 49 -3.74 5.00 0.94
N ILE A 50 -4.10 5.91 0.05
CA ILE A 50 -5.48 6.36 -0.11
C ILE A 50 -6.06 5.70 -1.36
N PHE A 51 -7.32 5.27 -1.30
CA PHE A 51 -8.02 4.76 -2.47
C PHE A 51 -9.44 5.30 -2.59
N HIS A 52 -9.92 5.37 -3.83
CA HIS A 52 -11.28 5.74 -4.19
C HIS A 52 -11.83 4.72 -5.18
N LEU A 53 -12.92 4.07 -4.84
CA LEU A 53 -13.68 3.22 -5.74
C LEU A 53 -14.89 4.00 -6.24
N ILE A 54 -14.92 4.27 -7.54
CA ILE A 54 -16.04 4.95 -8.19
C ILE A 54 -17.08 3.90 -8.55
N THR A 55 -18.21 3.89 -7.87
CA THR A 55 -19.27 2.90 -8.11
C THR A 55 -20.33 3.39 -9.10
N HIS A 56 -20.47 4.73 -9.25
CA HIS A 56 -21.41 5.33 -10.20
C HIS A 56 -20.97 6.71 -10.65
N GLY A 57 -21.36 7.10 -11.88
CA GLY A 57 -21.10 8.42 -12.43
C GLY A 57 -19.71 8.57 -13.01
N GLN A 58 -19.28 9.81 -13.19
CA GLN A 58 -18.03 10.18 -13.83
C GLN A 58 -17.47 11.46 -13.22
N GLY A 59 -16.20 11.76 -13.56
CA GLY A 59 -15.54 12.97 -13.08
C GLY A 59 -14.05 13.00 -13.41
N TYR A 60 -13.30 13.76 -12.63
CA TYR A 60 -11.86 13.86 -12.74
C TYR A 60 -11.19 13.73 -11.38
N VAL A 61 -9.96 13.21 -11.40
CA VAL A 61 -9.03 13.26 -10.27
C VAL A 61 -7.83 14.10 -10.68
N ARG A 62 -7.32 14.95 -9.77
CA ARG A 62 -6.17 15.82 -10.02
C ARG A 62 -5.23 15.82 -8.83
N ILE A 63 -3.96 15.48 -9.05
CA ILE A 63 -2.91 15.59 -8.04
C ILE A 63 -2.63 17.06 -7.75
N GLU A 64 -2.56 17.44 -6.48
CA GLU A 64 -2.34 18.84 -6.07
C GLU A 64 -0.95 19.33 -6.45
N GLU A 65 0.07 18.50 -6.27
CA GLU A 65 1.49 18.87 -6.42
C GLU A 65 1.87 19.17 -7.87
N ASP A 66 1.50 18.31 -8.82
CA ASP A 66 1.94 18.41 -10.23
C ASP A 66 0.79 18.79 -11.20
N GLY A 67 -0.43 18.92 -10.70
CA GLY A 67 -1.62 19.27 -11.50
C GLY A 67 -2.09 18.18 -12.46
N ARG A 68 -1.47 16.98 -12.45
CA ARG A 68 -1.84 15.86 -13.32
C ARG A 68 -3.29 15.50 -13.10
N THR A 69 -4.06 15.50 -14.19
CA THR A 69 -5.51 15.24 -14.18
C THR A 69 -5.82 14.02 -15.02
N LEU A 70 -6.66 13.13 -14.48
CA LEU A 70 -7.16 11.94 -15.16
C LEU A 70 -8.70 11.91 -15.05
N PRO A 71 -9.42 11.55 -16.12
CA PRO A 71 -10.84 11.27 -16.03
C PRO A 71 -11.08 9.94 -15.31
N PHE A 72 -12.24 9.84 -14.65
CA PHE A 72 -12.72 8.59 -14.07
C PHE A 72 -14.21 8.38 -14.38
N GLU A 73 -14.62 7.11 -14.28
CA GLU A 73 -16.00 6.67 -14.44
C GLU A 73 -16.34 5.52 -13.47
N GLY A 74 -17.63 5.19 -13.37
CA GLY A 74 -18.08 4.05 -12.54
C GLY A 74 -17.41 2.74 -12.93
N GLY A 75 -16.81 2.05 -11.96
CA GLY A 75 -15.95 0.89 -12.13
C GLY A 75 -14.45 1.20 -12.06
N ASP A 76 -14.08 2.49 -11.96
CA ASP A 76 -12.68 2.84 -11.73
C ASP A 76 -12.31 2.76 -10.25
N ILE A 77 -11.16 2.18 -9.97
CA ILE A 77 -10.48 2.33 -8.70
C ILE A 77 -9.23 3.19 -8.90
N ILE A 78 -9.06 4.17 -8.03
CA ILE A 78 -7.96 5.12 -8.04
C ILE A 78 -7.20 4.94 -6.73
N ILE A 79 -5.89 4.70 -6.82
CA ILE A 79 -5.00 4.49 -5.67
C ILE A 79 -3.90 5.54 -5.68
N PHE A 80 -3.62 6.12 -4.54
CA PHE A 80 -2.48 6.99 -4.25
C PHE A 80 -1.51 6.26 -3.33
N PRO A 81 -0.51 5.53 -3.88
CA PRO A 81 0.38 4.67 -3.08
C PRO A 81 1.20 5.42 -2.04
N GLN A 82 1.55 6.68 -2.32
CA GLN A 82 2.26 7.56 -1.40
C GLN A 82 1.33 8.55 -0.68
N GLY A 83 0.00 8.46 -0.94
CA GLY A 83 -1.02 9.29 -0.33
C GLY A 83 -0.88 10.79 -0.63
N HIS A 84 -0.62 11.15 -1.90
CA HIS A 84 -0.56 12.54 -2.32
C HIS A 84 -1.90 13.26 -2.13
N ALA A 85 -1.86 14.53 -1.74
CA ALA A 85 -3.03 15.38 -1.73
C ALA A 85 -3.58 15.54 -3.14
N HIS A 86 -4.90 15.47 -3.27
CA HIS A 86 -5.54 15.47 -4.59
C HIS A 86 -6.97 16.02 -4.55
N PHE A 87 -7.50 16.30 -5.72
CA PHE A 87 -8.88 16.74 -5.91
C PHE A 87 -9.67 15.68 -6.68
N LEU A 88 -10.92 15.50 -6.28
CA LEU A 88 -11.94 14.77 -7.02
C LEU A 88 -13.04 15.76 -7.37
N GLY A 89 -13.61 15.66 -8.57
CA GLY A 89 -14.69 16.58 -8.96
C GLY A 89 -15.42 16.17 -10.24
N ASN A 90 -16.58 16.82 -10.47
CA ASN A 90 -17.34 16.71 -11.70
C ASN A 90 -18.07 18.03 -12.00
N GLY A 91 -18.16 18.37 -13.29
CA GLY A 91 -18.86 19.57 -13.80
C GLY A 91 -17.97 20.82 -13.88
N PRO A 92 -18.60 22.01 -14.05
CA PRO A 92 -17.89 23.28 -14.06
C PRO A 92 -17.07 23.53 -12.81
N PRO A 93 -15.98 24.33 -12.88
CA PRO A 93 -15.16 24.66 -11.74
C PRO A 93 -15.96 25.30 -10.60
N VAL A 94 -15.85 24.73 -9.41
CA VAL A 94 -16.41 25.25 -8.17
C VAL A 94 -15.31 25.27 -7.09
N PRO A 95 -15.41 26.12 -6.04
CA PRO A 95 -14.47 26.10 -4.93
C PRO A 95 -14.42 24.70 -4.30
N PRO A 96 -13.22 24.16 -4.04
CA PRO A 96 -13.11 22.84 -3.46
C PRO A 96 -13.55 22.84 -2.00
N ILE A 97 -14.29 21.80 -1.61
CA ILE A 97 -14.60 21.50 -0.21
C ILE A 97 -13.40 20.73 0.36
N ASP A 98 -12.84 21.19 1.46
CA ASP A 98 -11.81 20.44 2.20
C ASP A 98 -12.48 19.29 2.94
N SER A 99 -12.20 18.06 2.52
CA SER A 99 -12.76 16.84 3.12
C SER A 99 -12.24 16.54 4.52
N SER A 100 -11.17 17.19 4.96
CA SER A 100 -10.49 16.91 6.24
C SER A 100 -11.41 16.97 7.46
N ALA A 101 -12.35 17.90 7.48
CA ALA A 101 -13.31 18.04 8.58
C ALA A 101 -14.32 16.89 8.59
N GLU A 102 -14.82 16.51 7.41
CA GLU A 102 -15.79 15.43 7.26
C GLU A 102 -15.13 14.07 7.53
N VAL A 103 -13.93 13.83 7.02
CA VAL A 103 -13.14 12.63 7.29
C VAL A 103 -12.92 12.45 8.80
N ARG A 104 -12.54 13.51 9.52
CA ARG A 104 -12.40 13.47 10.99
C ARG A 104 -13.69 13.10 11.69
N LYS A 105 -14.80 13.67 11.25
CA LYS A 105 -16.12 13.40 11.81
C LYS A 105 -16.54 11.94 11.58
N VAL A 106 -16.38 11.46 10.35
CA VAL A 106 -16.69 10.06 10.00
C VAL A 106 -15.84 9.08 10.79
N LEU A 107 -14.53 9.34 10.92
CA LEU A 107 -13.62 8.49 11.72
C LEU A 107 -13.96 8.51 13.23
N ALA A 108 -14.51 9.61 13.74
CA ALA A 108 -14.92 9.74 15.14
C ALA A 108 -16.30 9.13 15.43
N GLU A 109 -17.27 9.30 14.53
CA GLU A 109 -18.67 8.94 14.71
C GLU A 109 -19.05 7.61 14.07
N GLY A 110 -18.21 7.07 13.17
CA GLY A 110 -18.46 5.82 12.45
C GLY A 110 -19.54 5.91 11.35
N ARG A 111 -19.99 7.12 11.00
CA ARG A 111 -20.97 7.34 9.92
C ARG A 111 -20.26 7.39 8.57
N MET A 112 -20.73 6.56 7.61
CA MET A 112 -20.07 6.41 6.31
C MET A 112 -20.70 7.23 5.17
N ILE A 113 -21.92 7.75 5.32
CA ILE A 113 -22.65 8.39 4.21
C ILE A 113 -22.61 9.90 4.33
N SER A 114 -22.16 10.57 3.26
CA SER A 114 -22.20 12.03 3.13
C SER A 114 -22.67 12.42 1.74
N GLN A 115 -23.48 13.47 1.64
CA GLN A 115 -24.05 13.98 0.40
C GLN A 115 -23.62 15.43 0.18
N PHE A 116 -23.09 15.72 -1.02
CA PHE A 116 -22.62 17.05 -1.40
C PHE A 116 -22.94 17.36 -2.86
N GLY A 117 -23.02 18.64 -3.21
CA GLY A 117 -22.98 19.12 -4.57
C GLY A 117 -24.14 20.00 -5.01
N GLY A 118 -24.20 20.28 -6.32
CA GLY A 118 -25.08 21.25 -6.93
C GLY A 118 -26.42 20.71 -7.47
N GLY A 119 -26.74 19.42 -7.24
CA GLY A 119 -28.03 18.83 -7.64
C GLY A 119 -28.12 18.30 -9.08
N GLY A 120 -26.98 18.25 -9.80
CA GLY A 120 -26.89 17.67 -11.15
C GLY A 120 -26.59 16.18 -11.17
N GLU A 121 -25.78 15.74 -12.13
CA GLU A 121 -25.42 14.32 -12.32
C GLU A 121 -24.78 13.71 -11.04
N LEU A 122 -25.22 12.51 -10.68
CA LEU A 122 -24.78 11.82 -9.48
C LEU A 122 -23.48 11.07 -9.71
N THR A 123 -22.54 11.20 -8.76
CA THR A 123 -21.30 10.41 -8.66
C THR A 123 -21.26 9.76 -7.29
N LYS A 124 -21.02 8.43 -7.23
CA LYS A 124 -20.86 7.70 -5.97
C LYS A 124 -19.43 7.20 -5.83
N VAL A 125 -18.84 7.49 -4.69
CA VAL A 125 -17.43 7.18 -4.39
C VAL A 125 -17.30 6.55 -3.02
N ILE A 126 -16.66 5.40 -2.96
CA ILE A 126 -16.24 4.80 -1.68
C ILE A 126 -14.76 5.13 -1.48
N CYS A 127 -14.46 5.87 -0.44
CA CYS A 127 -13.10 6.25 -0.06
C CYS A 127 -12.62 5.43 1.13
N GLY A 128 -11.36 5.01 1.07
CA GLY A 128 -10.74 4.26 2.14
C GLY A 128 -9.25 4.48 2.19
N TYR A 129 -8.64 3.91 3.21
CA TYR A 129 -7.19 3.90 3.34
C TYR A 129 -6.69 2.50 3.69
N LEU A 130 -5.44 2.25 3.33
CA LEU A 130 -4.66 1.13 3.84
C LEU A 130 -3.43 1.68 4.52
N THR A 131 -3.08 1.10 5.66
CA THR A 131 -1.80 1.35 6.30
C THR A 131 -0.89 0.17 6.10
N TYR A 132 0.39 0.41 6.01
CA TYR A 132 1.34 -0.66 5.83
C TYR A 132 2.57 -0.49 6.72
N ASN A 133 3.20 -1.61 7.03
CA ASN A 133 4.44 -1.59 7.78
C ASN A 133 5.58 -1.11 6.86
N LEU A 134 6.31 -0.07 7.27
CA LEU A 134 7.36 0.63 6.50
C LEU A 134 8.42 -0.29 5.91
N GLU A 135 8.65 -1.39 6.60
CA GLU A 135 9.84 -2.20 6.46
C GLU A 135 9.92 -2.96 5.12
N LEU A 136 8.76 -3.40 4.61
CA LEU A 136 8.66 -4.09 3.31
C LEU A 136 8.00 -3.23 2.22
N GLY A 137 7.12 -2.33 2.64
CA GLY A 137 6.36 -1.47 1.72
C GLY A 137 7.23 -0.50 0.92
N HIS A 138 8.35 -0.03 1.49
CA HIS A 138 9.19 0.96 0.82
C HIS A 138 9.78 0.46 -0.51
N ILE A 139 10.24 -0.79 -0.57
CA ILE A 139 10.81 -1.35 -1.82
C ILE A 139 9.74 -1.46 -2.91
N PHE A 140 8.53 -1.89 -2.52
CA PHE A 140 7.41 -2.07 -3.44
C PHE A 140 6.74 -0.75 -3.82
N LEU A 141 6.41 0.08 -2.84
CA LEU A 141 5.57 1.26 -3.05
C LEU A 141 6.35 2.49 -3.53
N ALA A 142 7.65 2.61 -3.21
CA ALA A 142 8.47 3.73 -3.66
C ALA A 142 8.66 3.79 -5.18
N GLY A 143 8.59 2.64 -5.86
CA GLY A 143 8.67 2.55 -7.33
C GLY A 143 7.34 2.68 -8.05
N LEU A 144 6.22 2.88 -7.32
CA LEU A 144 4.91 3.05 -7.93
C LEU A 144 4.68 4.48 -8.40
N PRO A 145 3.89 4.68 -9.47
CA PRO A 145 3.49 6.02 -9.87
C PRO A 145 2.66 6.70 -8.77
N PRO A 146 2.61 8.03 -8.74
CA PRO A 146 1.88 8.77 -7.71
C PRO A 146 0.37 8.52 -7.73
N ILE A 147 -0.16 8.07 -8.87
CA ILE A 147 -1.55 7.69 -9.05
C ILE A 147 -1.63 6.41 -9.90
N ILE A 148 -2.44 5.47 -9.45
CA ILE A 148 -2.79 4.25 -10.18
C ILE A 148 -4.30 4.27 -10.40
N LYS A 149 -4.72 4.17 -11.68
CA LYS A 149 -6.13 4.05 -12.05
C LYS A 149 -6.34 2.74 -12.80
N VAL A 150 -7.35 1.96 -12.41
CA VAL A 150 -7.71 0.69 -13.02
C VAL A 150 -9.23 0.60 -13.16
N HIS A 151 -9.71 0.27 -14.35
CA HIS A 151 -11.11 -0.07 -14.55
C HIS A 151 -11.32 -1.54 -14.19
N ILE A 152 -11.92 -1.81 -13.02
CA ILE A 152 -12.02 -3.18 -12.47
C ILE A 152 -13.13 -3.99 -13.12
N ARG A 153 -14.11 -3.34 -13.78
CA ARG A 153 -15.21 -4.03 -14.49
C ARG A 153 -14.76 -4.75 -15.76
N ASP A 154 -13.51 -4.53 -16.21
CA ASP A 154 -12.93 -5.30 -17.33
C ASP A 154 -12.68 -6.78 -17.00
N SER A 155 -12.79 -7.18 -15.73
CA SER A 155 -12.62 -8.54 -15.29
C SER A 155 -13.81 -9.04 -14.47
N SER A 156 -14.17 -10.32 -14.61
CA SER A 156 -15.24 -10.93 -13.80
C SER A 156 -14.94 -10.93 -12.30
N SER A 157 -13.66 -11.10 -11.93
CA SER A 157 -13.22 -10.99 -10.52
C SER A 157 -13.41 -9.56 -9.97
N GLY A 158 -13.09 -8.55 -10.77
CA GLY A 158 -13.29 -7.15 -10.39
C GLY A 158 -14.77 -6.79 -10.24
N GLN A 159 -15.63 -7.21 -11.17
CA GLN A 159 -17.08 -6.99 -11.09
C GLN A 159 -17.69 -7.62 -9.83
N TRP A 160 -17.31 -8.88 -9.54
CA TRP A 160 -17.74 -9.57 -8.32
C TRP A 160 -17.27 -8.83 -7.07
N LEU A 161 -16.02 -8.41 -7.05
CA LEU A 161 -15.41 -7.73 -5.90
C LEU A 161 -16.05 -6.36 -5.66
N GLU A 162 -16.29 -5.57 -6.72
CA GLU A 162 -16.99 -4.29 -6.64
C GLU A 162 -18.38 -4.47 -6.03
N SER A 163 -19.17 -5.42 -6.57
CA SER A 163 -20.53 -5.68 -6.09
C SER A 163 -20.55 -6.12 -4.62
N THR A 164 -19.61 -7.00 -4.24
CA THR A 164 -19.50 -7.50 -2.86
C THR A 164 -19.08 -6.38 -1.90
N PHE A 165 -18.13 -5.55 -2.32
CA PHE A 165 -17.64 -4.43 -1.54
C PHE A 165 -18.73 -3.38 -1.33
N GLN A 166 -19.42 -2.97 -2.41
CA GLN A 166 -20.54 -2.04 -2.38
C GLN A 166 -21.64 -2.54 -1.44
N TYR A 167 -22.05 -3.80 -1.61
CA TYR A 167 -23.06 -4.42 -0.73
C TYR A 167 -22.64 -4.35 0.75
N SER A 168 -21.38 -4.67 1.05
CA SER A 168 -20.86 -4.67 2.42
C SER A 168 -20.83 -3.26 3.03
N VAL A 169 -20.52 -2.23 2.21
CA VAL A 169 -20.49 -0.84 2.66
C VAL A 169 -21.92 -0.30 2.86
N ASP A 170 -22.83 -0.56 1.93
CA ASP A 170 -24.22 -0.08 2.00
C ASP A 170 -24.98 -0.69 3.18
N HIS A 171 -24.61 -1.90 3.61
CA HIS A 171 -25.26 -2.61 4.71
C HIS A 171 -24.42 -2.63 5.99
N ALA A 172 -23.35 -1.87 6.08
CA ALA A 172 -22.43 -1.88 7.22
C ALA A 172 -23.13 -1.62 8.56
N GLU A 173 -24.06 -0.68 8.59
CA GLU A 173 -24.83 -0.32 9.80
C GLU A 173 -25.84 -1.41 10.22
N LEU A 174 -26.33 -2.21 9.27
CA LEU A 174 -27.32 -3.27 9.51
C LEU A 174 -26.66 -4.63 9.81
N SER A 175 -25.40 -4.80 9.45
CA SER A 175 -24.71 -6.11 9.51
C SER A 175 -24.22 -6.52 10.90
N GLY A 176 -24.33 -5.65 11.91
CA GLY A 176 -23.97 -5.96 13.29
C GLY A 176 -22.46 -6.10 13.54
N PRO A 177 -22.07 -6.72 14.67
CA PRO A 177 -20.67 -6.87 15.07
C PRO A 177 -19.83 -7.62 14.01
N GLY A 178 -18.67 -7.07 13.63
CA GLY A 178 -17.75 -7.68 12.67
C GLY A 178 -17.86 -7.13 11.25
N SER A 179 -18.84 -6.30 10.90
CA SER A 179 -18.99 -5.71 9.57
C SER A 179 -17.75 -4.90 9.13
N SER A 180 -17.19 -4.10 10.03
CA SER A 180 -15.96 -3.34 9.75
C SER A 180 -14.76 -4.24 9.42
N ALA A 181 -14.66 -5.40 10.06
CA ALA A 181 -13.60 -6.37 9.77
C ALA A 181 -13.77 -7.01 8.38
N VAL A 182 -15.01 -7.28 7.95
CA VAL A 182 -15.31 -7.78 6.61
C VAL A 182 -14.90 -6.73 5.57
N ILE A 183 -15.33 -5.48 5.74
CA ILE A 183 -14.98 -4.38 4.83
C ILE A 183 -13.46 -4.18 4.77
N ALA A 184 -12.76 -4.25 5.89
CA ALA A 184 -11.30 -4.17 5.93
C ALA A 184 -10.67 -5.28 5.08
N LYS A 185 -11.10 -6.53 5.22
CA LYS A 185 -10.57 -7.64 4.42
C LYS A 185 -10.89 -7.51 2.93
N LEU A 186 -12.10 -7.06 2.60
CA LEU A 186 -12.46 -6.78 1.22
C LEU A 186 -11.60 -5.65 0.61
N SER A 187 -11.26 -4.61 1.39
CA SER A 187 -10.35 -3.53 0.94
C SER A 187 -8.95 -4.07 0.63
N GLU A 188 -8.42 -5.00 1.44
CA GLU A 188 -7.14 -5.65 1.17
C GLU A 188 -7.21 -6.47 -0.14
N VAL A 189 -8.29 -7.24 -0.33
CA VAL A 189 -8.50 -8.02 -1.57
C VAL A 189 -8.64 -7.09 -2.78
N LEU A 190 -9.39 -5.98 -2.65
CA LEU A 190 -9.55 -4.98 -3.69
C LEU A 190 -8.19 -4.37 -4.09
N PHE A 191 -7.35 -4.06 -3.11
CA PHE A 191 -5.99 -3.56 -3.35
C PHE A 191 -5.15 -4.58 -4.13
N VAL A 192 -5.11 -5.84 -3.70
CA VAL A 192 -4.37 -6.92 -4.38
C VAL A 192 -4.84 -7.09 -5.82
N GLU A 193 -6.15 -7.16 -6.04
CA GLU A 193 -6.75 -7.33 -7.36
C GLU A 193 -6.46 -6.14 -8.28
N THR A 194 -6.52 -4.93 -7.75
CA THR A 194 -6.17 -3.71 -8.50
C THR A 194 -4.73 -3.76 -9.00
N PHE A 195 -3.79 -4.17 -8.13
CA PHE A 195 -2.39 -4.32 -8.54
C PHE A 195 -2.21 -5.43 -9.59
N ARG A 196 -2.91 -6.55 -9.45
CA ARG A 196 -2.88 -7.64 -10.42
C ARG A 196 -3.35 -7.15 -11.81
N LEU A 197 -4.46 -6.44 -11.86
CA LEU A 197 -5.00 -5.87 -13.09
C LEU A 197 -4.11 -4.76 -13.65
N TYR A 198 -3.58 -3.89 -12.80
CA TYR A 198 -2.64 -2.84 -13.20
C TYR A 198 -1.39 -3.43 -13.85
N ILE A 199 -0.76 -4.39 -13.19
CA ILE A 199 0.44 -5.08 -13.69
C ILE A 199 0.15 -5.73 -15.05
N SER A 200 -1.02 -6.37 -15.22
CA SER A 200 -1.37 -7.02 -16.49
C SER A 200 -1.44 -6.07 -17.69
N LYS A 201 -1.74 -4.78 -17.45
CA LYS A 201 -1.89 -3.72 -18.45
C LYS A 201 -0.61 -2.89 -18.68
N LEU A 202 0.45 -3.08 -17.86
CA LEU A 202 1.69 -2.32 -18.01
C LEU A 202 2.36 -2.60 -19.37
N PRO A 203 2.87 -1.57 -20.07
CA PRO A 203 3.69 -1.76 -21.25
C PRO A 203 4.96 -2.58 -20.93
N PRO A 204 5.41 -3.50 -21.82
CA PRO A 204 6.63 -4.28 -21.58
C PRO A 204 7.90 -3.45 -21.44
N THR A 205 7.90 -2.25 -21.99
CA THR A 205 9.04 -1.31 -21.98
C THR A 205 9.10 -0.41 -20.76
N GLN A 206 8.07 -0.44 -19.91
CA GLN A 206 8.04 0.42 -18.73
C GLN A 206 9.05 -0.05 -17.69
N ALA A 207 9.90 0.86 -17.20
CA ALA A 207 10.77 0.61 -16.05
C ALA A 207 9.94 0.56 -14.75
N GLY A 208 10.51 -0.02 -13.72
CA GLY A 208 9.90 -0.10 -12.38
C GLY A 208 9.74 -1.54 -11.89
N TRP A 209 9.61 -1.67 -10.58
CA TRP A 209 9.55 -2.98 -9.91
C TRP A 209 8.44 -3.88 -10.45
N LEU A 210 7.23 -3.33 -10.70
CA LEU A 210 6.10 -4.10 -11.23
C LEU A 210 6.38 -4.67 -12.62
N SER A 211 7.06 -3.92 -13.48
CA SER A 211 7.47 -4.38 -14.80
C SER A 211 8.56 -5.45 -14.71
N GLY A 212 9.49 -5.29 -13.75
CA GLY A 212 10.50 -6.30 -13.45
C GLY A 212 9.90 -7.64 -13.00
N VAL A 213 8.81 -7.61 -12.24
CA VAL A 213 8.08 -8.84 -11.86
C VAL A 213 7.47 -9.55 -13.06
N ARG A 214 7.03 -8.81 -14.09
CA ARG A 214 6.50 -9.39 -15.33
C ARG A 214 7.57 -9.90 -16.31
N ASP A 215 8.78 -9.35 -16.24
CA ASP A 215 9.88 -9.83 -17.07
C ASP A 215 10.16 -11.29 -16.69
N PRO A 216 10.18 -12.24 -17.66
CA PRO A 216 10.29 -13.66 -17.36
C PRO A 216 11.55 -14.03 -16.56
N ASP A 217 12.67 -13.37 -16.87
CA ASP A 217 13.96 -13.68 -16.28
C ASP A 217 14.18 -12.92 -14.96
N VAL A 218 13.86 -11.62 -14.92
CA VAL A 218 13.94 -10.83 -13.70
C VAL A 218 12.90 -11.31 -12.68
N GLY A 219 11.67 -11.60 -13.11
CA GLY A 219 10.63 -12.17 -12.25
C GLY A 219 11.05 -13.52 -11.66
N LYS A 220 11.66 -14.41 -12.46
CA LYS A 220 12.21 -15.68 -11.97
C LYS A 220 13.34 -15.45 -10.97
N ALA A 221 14.26 -14.52 -11.24
CA ALA A 221 15.34 -14.18 -10.33
C ALA A 221 14.81 -13.62 -9.00
N LEU A 222 13.86 -12.68 -9.05
CA LEU A 222 13.18 -12.14 -7.87
C LEU A 222 12.50 -13.25 -7.06
N ALA A 223 11.80 -14.19 -7.72
CA ALA A 223 11.16 -15.32 -7.06
C ALA A 223 12.16 -16.20 -6.29
N LEU A 224 13.33 -16.46 -6.87
CA LEU A 224 14.42 -17.21 -6.22
C LEU A 224 14.96 -16.45 -4.99
N LEU A 225 15.24 -15.16 -5.13
CA LEU A 225 15.74 -14.30 -4.04
C LEU A 225 14.74 -14.23 -2.88
N HIS A 226 13.45 -14.12 -3.18
CA HIS A 226 12.39 -14.06 -2.16
C HIS A 226 12.14 -15.40 -1.48
N LYS A 227 12.16 -16.50 -2.24
CA LYS A 227 11.94 -17.85 -1.71
C LYS A 227 13.07 -18.33 -0.83
N GLN A 228 14.30 -17.94 -1.16
CA GLN A 228 15.52 -18.42 -0.48
C GLN A 228 16.43 -17.23 -0.11
N PRO A 229 15.98 -16.31 0.75
CA PRO A 229 16.75 -15.12 1.08
C PRO A 229 18.07 -15.43 1.81
N SER A 230 18.13 -16.49 2.61
CA SER A 230 19.34 -16.91 3.33
C SER A 230 20.36 -17.64 2.47
N HIS A 231 19.96 -18.15 1.28
CA HIS A 231 20.88 -18.81 0.37
C HIS A 231 22.03 -17.87 -0.05
N PRO A 232 23.31 -18.34 -0.11
CA PRO A 232 24.46 -17.50 -0.45
C PRO A 232 24.52 -17.19 -1.96
N TRP A 233 23.49 -16.49 -2.44
CA TRP A 233 23.38 -16.09 -3.84
C TRP A 233 24.56 -15.23 -4.26
N THR A 234 25.16 -15.58 -5.39
CA THR A 234 26.05 -14.72 -6.15
C THR A 234 25.38 -14.33 -7.47
N ILE A 235 25.86 -13.26 -8.11
CA ILE A 235 25.34 -12.89 -9.44
C ILE A 235 25.54 -14.03 -10.44
N ALA A 236 26.61 -14.82 -10.30
CA ALA A 236 26.90 -15.96 -11.16
C ALA A 236 25.92 -17.10 -10.95
N SER A 237 25.65 -17.51 -9.70
CA SER A 237 24.70 -18.58 -9.42
C SER A 237 23.28 -18.19 -9.80
N LEU A 238 22.87 -16.95 -9.51
CA LEU A 238 21.54 -16.46 -9.86
C LEU A 238 21.35 -16.37 -11.40
N ALA A 239 22.34 -15.84 -12.13
CA ALA A 239 22.31 -15.75 -13.58
C ALA A 239 22.20 -17.15 -14.24
N ASN A 240 22.94 -18.13 -13.72
CA ASN A 240 22.85 -19.53 -14.17
C ASN A 240 21.45 -20.12 -13.97
N GLU A 241 20.82 -19.89 -12.81
CA GLU A 241 19.47 -20.37 -12.49
C GLU A 241 18.38 -19.81 -13.42
N VAL A 242 18.56 -18.58 -13.92
CA VAL A 242 17.60 -17.95 -14.84
C VAL A 242 17.99 -18.10 -16.31
N GLY A 243 19.14 -18.71 -16.61
CA GLY A 243 19.59 -18.95 -17.99
C GLY A 243 20.17 -17.71 -18.69
N LEU A 244 20.70 -16.76 -17.94
CA LEU A 244 21.30 -15.52 -18.46
C LEU A 244 22.81 -15.43 -18.18
N SER A 245 23.50 -14.56 -18.94
CA SER A 245 24.83 -14.12 -18.54
C SER A 245 24.76 -13.15 -17.36
N ARG A 246 25.84 -13.06 -16.56
CA ARG A 246 25.95 -12.12 -15.41
C ARG A 246 25.71 -10.67 -15.81
N SER A 247 26.24 -10.25 -16.96
CA SER A 247 26.09 -8.88 -17.47
C SER A 247 24.64 -8.56 -17.85
N VAL A 248 23.98 -9.47 -18.57
CA VAL A 248 22.57 -9.29 -18.99
C VAL A 248 21.65 -9.24 -17.78
N LEU A 249 21.82 -10.13 -16.80
CA LEU A 249 21.02 -10.10 -15.57
C LEU A 249 21.22 -8.79 -14.80
N ALA A 250 22.47 -8.34 -14.65
CA ALA A 250 22.77 -7.08 -13.95
C ALA A 250 22.18 -5.86 -14.66
N GLU A 251 22.23 -5.83 -16.00
CA GLU A 251 21.66 -4.77 -16.83
C GLU A 251 20.12 -4.72 -16.68
N ARG A 252 19.44 -5.85 -16.80
CA ARG A 252 17.98 -5.94 -16.63
C ARG A 252 17.55 -5.53 -15.22
N PHE A 253 18.24 -5.99 -14.17
CA PHE A 253 17.96 -5.54 -12.80
C PHE A 253 18.11 -4.03 -12.66
N ARG A 254 19.18 -3.45 -13.25
CA ARG A 254 19.38 -2.00 -13.21
C ARG A 254 18.30 -1.25 -13.97
N HIS A 255 17.86 -1.78 -15.11
CA HIS A 255 16.80 -1.20 -15.92
C HIS A 255 15.45 -1.15 -15.17
N TYR A 256 15.03 -2.29 -14.60
CA TYR A 256 13.72 -2.38 -13.94
C TYR A 256 13.72 -1.89 -12.48
N LEU A 257 14.80 -2.15 -11.74
CA LEU A 257 14.81 -1.98 -10.28
C LEU A 257 15.75 -0.88 -9.82
N SER A 258 16.52 -0.27 -10.73
CA SER A 258 17.57 0.71 -10.43
C SER A 258 18.59 0.18 -9.41
N ASP A 259 18.81 -1.14 -9.39
CA ASP A 259 19.67 -1.83 -8.43
C ASP A 259 20.39 -3.03 -9.06
N THR A 260 21.31 -3.60 -8.30
CA THR A 260 21.96 -4.87 -8.64
C THR A 260 21.21 -6.04 -7.98
N PRO A 261 21.26 -7.27 -8.54
CA PRO A 261 20.60 -8.44 -7.93
C PRO A 261 20.99 -8.68 -6.46
N ILE A 262 22.27 -8.54 -6.13
CA ILE A 262 22.77 -8.74 -4.77
C ILE A 262 22.49 -7.55 -3.86
N GLY A 263 22.47 -6.32 -4.41
CA GLY A 263 22.01 -5.13 -3.69
C GLY A 263 20.55 -5.27 -3.27
N TYR A 264 19.69 -5.68 -4.22
CA TYR A 264 18.28 -6.00 -3.94
C TYR A 264 18.13 -7.07 -2.86
N LEU A 265 18.85 -8.20 -2.97
CA LEU A 265 18.82 -9.26 -1.96
C LEU A 265 19.24 -8.74 -0.58
N THR A 266 20.26 -7.91 -0.52
CA THR A 266 20.74 -7.31 0.75
C THR A 266 19.63 -6.51 1.40
N ARG A 267 18.95 -5.62 0.65
CA ARG A 267 17.82 -4.86 1.17
C ARG A 267 16.66 -5.77 1.60
N TRP A 268 16.32 -6.77 0.79
CA TRP A 268 15.29 -7.75 1.13
C TRP A 268 15.57 -8.48 2.44
N ARG A 269 16.81 -8.98 2.64
CA ARG A 269 17.25 -9.62 3.89
C ARG A 269 17.09 -8.68 5.09
N LEU A 270 17.51 -7.44 4.96
CA LEU A 270 17.39 -6.45 6.02
C LEU A 270 15.93 -6.14 6.36
N GLN A 271 15.05 -6.09 5.38
CA GLN A 271 13.61 -5.93 5.58
C GLN A 271 12.99 -7.13 6.31
N LEU A 272 13.34 -8.36 5.94
CA LEU A 272 12.91 -9.55 6.68
C LEU A 272 13.40 -9.53 8.14
N ALA A 273 14.64 -9.08 8.36
CA ALA A 273 15.22 -8.96 9.69
C ALA A 273 14.42 -7.98 10.58
N THR A 274 13.95 -6.84 10.06
CA THR A 274 13.14 -5.90 10.86
C THR A 274 11.88 -6.55 11.40
N ARG A 275 11.21 -7.37 10.57
CA ARG A 275 10.02 -8.13 10.98
C ARG A 275 10.35 -9.11 12.12
N THR A 276 11.40 -9.90 11.96
CA THR A 276 11.82 -10.88 12.99
C THR A 276 12.23 -10.17 14.28
N LEU A 277 12.98 -9.05 14.18
CA LEU A 277 13.39 -8.23 15.33
C LEU A 277 12.21 -7.69 16.14
N THR A 278 11.11 -7.34 15.47
CA THR A 278 9.95 -6.70 16.10
C THR A 278 8.89 -7.68 16.58
N SER A 279 8.80 -8.87 15.96
CA SER A 279 7.78 -9.89 16.27
C SER A 279 8.29 -11.01 17.19
N THR A 280 9.61 -11.15 17.40
CA THR A 280 10.19 -12.23 18.18
C THR A 280 11.14 -11.72 19.28
N SER A 281 11.56 -12.64 20.16
CA SER A 281 12.59 -12.40 21.18
C SER A 281 13.99 -12.87 20.76
N LYS A 282 14.19 -13.39 19.54
CA LYS A 282 15.47 -13.88 19.04
C LYS A 282 16.59 -12.85 19.20
N SER A 283 17.80 -13.28 19.47
CA SER A 283 18.97 -12.42 19.54
C SER A 283 19.25 -11.77 18.16
N VAL A 284 20.06 -10.72 18.15
CA VAL A 284 20.48 -10.08 16.89
C VAL A 284 21.29 -11.05 16.03
N ALA A 285 22.11 -11.89 16.65
CA ALA A 285 22.92 -12.91 15.98
C ALA A 285 22.05 -13.98 15.30
N GLU A 286 21.02 -14.48 16.00
CA GLU A 286 20.07 -15.45 15.42
C GLU A 286 19.34 -14.86 14.23
N VAL A 287 18.84 -13.61 14.34
CA VAL A 287 18.19 -12.93 13.24
C VAL A 287 19.13 -12.74 12.05
N ALA A 288 20.37 -12.35 12.29
CA ALA A 288 21.39 -12.21 11.24
C ALA A 288 21.61 -13.52 10.47
N GLY A 289 21.76 -14.64 11.20
CA GLY A 289 21.90 -15.97 10.59
C GLY A 289 20.69 -16.39 9.76
N GLU A 290 19.48 -16.17 10.28
CA GLU A 290 18.23 -16.52 9.59
C GLU A 290 18.06 -15.79 8.25
N VAL A 291 18.49 -14.54 8.16
CA VAL A 291 18.41 -13.77 6.92
C VAL A 291 19.66 -13.94 6.03
N GLY A 292 20.59 -14.83 6.40
CA GLY A 292 21.73 -15.23 5.56
C GLY A 292 22.97 -14.35 5.68
N TYR A 293 23.21 -13.76 6.86
CA TYR A 293 24.49 -13.13 7.20
C TYR A 293 25.38 -14.12 7.96
N GLU A 294 26.62 -14.24 7.54
CA GLU A 294 27.62 -15.12 8.17
C GLU A 294 28.08 -14.60 9.54
N SER A 295 27.96 -13.30 9.79
CA SER A 295 28.39 -12.70 11.05
C SER A 295 27.48 -11.54 11.49
N GLU A 296 27.25 -11.45 12.79
CA GLU A 296 26.51 -10.33 13.40
C GLU A 296 27.17 -8.97 13.14
N PRO A 297 28.50 -8.79 13.18
CA PRO A 297 29.10 -7.49 12.83
C PRO A 297 28.83 -7.03 11.42
N SER A 298 28.82 -7.94 10.42
CA SER A 298 28.51 -7.57 9.03
C SER A 298 27.03 -7.19 8.88
N PHE A 299 26.13 -7.92 9.54
CA PHE A 299 24.72 -7.59 9.62
C PHE A 299 24.50 -6.22 10.28
N ASN A 300 25.10 -5.96 11.43
CA ASN A 300 24.98 -4.69 12.15
C ASN A 300 25.38 -3.48 11.29
N ARG A 301 26.50 -3.59 10.55
CA ARG A 301 26.95 -2.54 9.62
C ARG A 301 25.96 -2.31 8.48
N ALA A 302 25.49 -3.39 7.85
CA ALA A 302 24.53 -3.31 6.77
C ALA A 302 23.19 -2.72 7.25
N PHE A 303 22.69 -3.17 8.38
CA PHE A 303 21.44 -2.71 8.99
C PHE A 303 21.50 -1.21 9.36
N LYS A 304 22.59 -0.79 10.03
CA LYS A 304 22.79 0.63 10.37
C LYS A 304 22.90 1.52 9.14
N ARG A 305 23.54 1.05 8.08
CA ARG A 305 23.62 1.79 6.80
C ARG A 305 22.25 1.96 6.15
N GLU A 306 21.39 0.96 6.20
CA GLU A 306 20.04 0.98 5.60
C GLU A 306 19.05 1.79 6.42
N PHE A 307 19.01 1.58 7.75
CA PHE A 307 18.00 2.16 8.64
C PHE A 307 18.50 3.30 9.54
N GLY A 308 19.75 3.69 9.44
CA GLY A 308 20.35 4.76 10.24
C GLY A 308 20.68 4.39 11.68
N ILE A 309 20.12 3.31 12.22
CA ILE A 309 20.30 2.86 13.63
C ILE A 309 20.63 1.37 13.70
N PRO A 310 21.33 0.93 14.77
CA PRO A 310 21.62 -0.50 14.97
C PRO A 310 20.38 -1.35 15.23
N PRO A 311 20.40 -2.68 14.90
CA PRO A 311 19.24 -3.58 15.07
C PRO A 311 18.67 -3.63 16.48
N ALA A 312 19.51 -3.65 17.51
CA ALA A 312 19.09 -3.67 18.91
C ALA A 312 18.33 -2.38 19.30
N GLN A 313 18.81 -1.23 18.84
CA GLN A 313 18.15 0.06 19.04
C GLN A 313 16.82 0.12 18.28
N PHE A 314 16.77 -0.34 17.04
CA PHE A 314 15.56 -0.46 16.24
C PHE A 314 14.48 -1.27 16.97
N ARG A 315 14.83 -2.47 17.48
CA ARG A 315 13.95 -3.31 18.30
C ARG A 315 13.38 -2.56 19.50
N SER A 316 14.26 -1.88 20.26
CA SER A 316 13.85 -1.20 21.49
C SER A 316 12.90 -0.03 21.23
N GLN A 317 13.15 0.75 20.18
CA GLN A 317 12.29 1.87 19.77
C GLN A 317 10.90 1.39 19.31
N THR A 318 10.84 0.34 18.49
CA THR A 318 9.57 -0.22 18.00
C THR A 318 8.73 -0.81 19.15
N ARG A 319 9.37 -1.50 20.11
CA ARG A 319 8.66 -2.02 21.29
C ARG A 319 8.13 -0.91 22.20
N ARG A 320 8.86 0.19 22.37
CA ARG A 320 8.40 1.37 23.14
C ARG A 320 7.21 2.04 22.48
N SER A 321 7.26 2.23 21.16
CA SER A 321 6.15 2.80 20.39
C SER A 321 4.87 1.96 20.52
N LYS A 322 4.97 0.63 20.37
CA LYS A 322 3.82 -0.28 20.52
C LYS A 322 3.21 -0.24 21.93
N LYS A 323 4.04 -0.21 22.99
CA LYS A 323 3.56 -0.09 24.37
C LYS A 323 2.84 1.24 24.64
N ALA A 324 3.39 2.34 24.13
CA ALA A 324 2.79 3.65 24.30
C ALA A 324 1.43 3.78 23.59
N THR A 325 1.30 3.17 22.41
CA THR A 325 0.03 3.13 21.66
C THR A 325 -1.02 2.29 22.40
N HIS A 326 -0.63 1.14 22.96
CA HIS A 326 -1.54 0.26 23.71
C HIS A 326 -2.05 0.91 24.99
N GLN A 327 -1.17 1.56 25.76
CA GLN A 327 -1.55 2.29 26.97
C GLN A 327 -2.48 3.48 26.70
N LYS A 328 -2.31 4.19 25.57
CA LYS A 328 -3.22 5.26 25.17
C LYS A 328 -4.60 4.74 24.76
N ALA A 329 -4.65 3.59 24.07
CA ALA A 329 -5.91 2.95 23.70
C ALA A 329 -6.70 2.48 24.94
N GLU A 330 -6.02 1.89 25.93
CA GLU A 330 -6.63 1.45 27.20
C GLU A 330 -7.13 2.64 28.03
N ALA A 331 -6.36 3.74 28.10
CA ALA A 331 -6.76 4.93 28.82
C ALA A 331 -8.00 5.62 28.20
N SER A 332 -8.10 5.62 26.85
CA SER A 332 -9.26 6.17 26.15
C SER A 332 -10.52 5.32 26.35
N GLN A 333 -10.40 4.00 26.49
CA GLN A 333 -11.54 3.11 26.80
C GLN A 333 -12.02 3.23 28.25
N GLN A 334 -11.16 3.61 29.19
CA GLN A 334 -11.53 3.83 30.60
C GLN A 334 -12.19 5.18 30.85
N GLN A 335 -11.96 6.19 29.99
CA GLN A 335 -12.60 7.50 30.09
C GLN A 335 -14.02 7.55 29.47
N ASN A 336 -14.37 6.55 28.68
CA ASN A 336 -15.69 6.42 28.03
C ASN A 336 -16.63 5.43 28.73
N LYS A 337 -16.27 4.96 29.95
CA LYS A 337 -17.12 4.19 30.85
C LYS A 337 -17.54 5.04 32.05
#